data_72915d01c0c8e07644537fa0be84233a
#
_entry.id   72915d01c0c8e07644537fa0be84233a
#
_cell.length_a   1.000
_cell.length_b   1.000
_cell.length_c   1.000
_cell.angle_alpha   90.00
_cell.angle_beta   90.00
_cell.angle_gamma   90.00
#
_symmetry.space_group_name_H-M   'P 1'
#
loop_
_entity.id
_entity.type
_entity.pdbx_description
1 polymer ?
#
loop_
_entity_poly.entity_id
_entity_poly.type
_entity_poly.pdbx_seq_one_letter_code
_entity_poly.pdbx_strand_id
1 'polypeptide(L)'
;MENLGERIREERRKGNLTLEKLSQKTGLSKSFLSQVERGLAQPSVSSLKKIAQEFGISVVDLFGNEPDQKNRLGSSPNFNQNGPSYVEGLQVVRANRRKSLTLPGSRVSYDLLTPDLNRQLEVMYMRIEPGEHSGEEPMVDLPGEKFGLVLKGSLEFRVGDEVQQIKAGDSIYFPAHLPHAWRGTGKEPIEVIWVLTPPRF
;
A
#
# COMPACT_ATOMS: atom_id res chain seq x y z
N MET A 1 -2.95 21.06 -3.97
CA MET A 1 -2.65 19.62 -3.70
C MET A 1 -1.15 19.44 -3.91
N GLU A 2 -0.42 19.11 -2.88
CA GLU A 2 0.98 18.74 -3.03
C GLU A 2 1.08 17.56 -4.01
N ASN A 3 1.98 17.67 -4.97
CA ASN A 3 2.21 16.61 -5.94
C ASN A 3 2.96 15.47 -5.23
N LEU A 4 2.56 14.22 -5.44
CA LEU A 4 3.21 13.02 -4.90
C LEU A 4 4.74 13.07 -5.05
N GLY A 5 5.23 13.54 -6.20
CA GLY A 5 6.66 13.67 -6.46
C GLY A 5 7.35 14.69 -5.54
N GLU A 6 6.68 15.81 -5.27
CA GLU A 6 7.18 16.83 -4.33
C GLU A 6 7.25 16.26 -2.92
N ARG A 7 6.22 15.53 -2.49
CA ARG A 7 6.19 14.89 -1.18
C ARG A 7 7.31 13.87 -1.01
N ILE A 8 7.51 12.99 -2.00
CA ILE A 8 8.63 12.04 -2.00
C ILE A 8 9.97 12.76 -1.88
N ARG A 9 10.15 13.87 -2.61
CA ARG A 9 11.36 14.68 -2.55
C ARG A 9 11.58 15.31 -1.18
N GLU A 10 10.53 15.80 -0.55
CA GLU A 10 10.57 16.36 0.81
C GLU A 10 10.96 15.31 1.85
N GLU A 11 10.29 14.15 1.86
CA GLU A 11 10.60 13.07 2.79
C GLU A 11 12.04 12.56 2.62
N ARG A 12 12.49 12.41 1.38
CA ARG A 12 13.89 12.08 1.10
C ARG A 12 14.86 13.11 1.69
N ARG A 13 14.57 14.40 1.53
CA ARG A 13 15.40 15.49 2.07
C ARG A 13 15.39 15.53 3.59
N LYS A 14 14.24 15.33 4.24
CA LYS A 14 14.12 15.21 5.70
C LYS A 14 15.01 14.10 6.25
N GLY A 15 15.07 12.96 5.53
CA GLY A 15 15.97 11.84 5.85
C GLY A 15 17.43 12.05 5.43
N ASN A 16 17.83 13.24 4.90
CA ASN A 16 19.17 13.51 4.38
C ASN A 16 19.64 12.48 3.33
N LEU A 17 18.72 11.92 2.54
CA LEU A 17 19.04 10.93 1.52
C LEU A 17 19.31 11.62 0.17
N THR A 18 20.37 11.20 -0.51
CA THR A 18 20.57 11.51 -1.92
C THR A 18 19.74 10.58 -2.79
N LEU A 19 19.45 10.97 -4.04
CA LEU A 19 18.81 10.06 -5.01
C LEU A 19 19.60 8.76 -5.21
N GLU A 20 20.94 8.84 -5.15
CA GLU A 20 21.82 7.68 -5.23
C GLU A 20 21.60 6.71 -4.06
N LYS A 21 21.60 7.23 -2.84
CA LYS A 21 21.36 6.42 -1.64
C LYS A 21 19.96 5.81 -1.62
N LEU A 22 18.95 6.58 -2.03
CA LEU A 22 17.57 6.06 -2.13
C LEU A 22 17.48 4.96 -3.19
N SER A 23 18.16 5.13 -4.34
CA SER A 23 18.26 4.12 -5.40
C SER A 23 18.86 2.80 -4.89
N GLN A 24 19.98 2.88 -4.18
CA GLN A 24 20.66 1.70 -3.61
C GLN A 24 19.77 0.96 -2.60
N LYS A 25 19.02 1.70 -1.78
CA LYS A 25 18.17 1.13 -0.73
C LYS A 25 16.87 0.51 -1.28
N THR A 26 16.25 1.18 -2.24
CA THR A 26 14.96 0.74 -2.81
C THR A 26 15.12 -0.26 -3.96
N GLY A 27 16.32 -0.34 -4.57
CA GLY A 27 16.55 -1.08 -5.81
C GLY A 27 15.96 -0.40 -7.05
N LEU A 28 15.35 0.78 -6.91
CA LEU A 28 14.82 1.56 -8.03
C LEU A 28 15.92 2.40 -8.69
N SER A 29 15.89 2.56 -10.01
CA SER A 29 16.92 3.34 -10.68
C SER A 29 16.88 4.82 -10.28
N LYS A 30 18.04 5.46 -10.16
CA LYS A 30 18.15 6.89 -9.87
C LYS A 30 17.40 7.75 -10.89
N SER A 31 17.43 7.36 -12.16
CA SER A 31 16.69 8.04 -13.22
C SER A 31 15.17 7.97 -12.98
N PHE A 32 14.65 6.79 -12.65
CA PHE A 32 13.23 6.61 -12.32
C PHE A 32 12.82 7.44 -11.10
N LEU A 33 13.58 7.37 -10.00
CA LEU A 33 13.31 8.17 -8.80
C LEU A 33 13.29 9.67 -9.10
N SER A 34 14.24 10.14 -9.91
CA SER A 34 14.27 11.56 -10.35
C SER A 34 13.05 11.93 -11.20
N GLN A 35 12.58 11.03 -12.06
CA GLN A 35 11.37 11.26 -12.87
C GLN A 35 10.11 11.28 -11.99
N VAL A 36 10.01 10.37 -11.01
CA VAL A 36 8.92 10.35 -10.03
C VAL A 36 8.86 11.66 -9.23
N GLU A 37 9.99 12.12 -8.70
CA GLU A 37 10.05 13.39 -7.95
C GLU A 37 9.66 14.62 -8.78
N ARG A 38 9.81 14.56 -10.09
CA ARG A 38 9.41 15.63 -11.03
C ARG A 38 7.99 15.42 -11.61
N GLY A 39 7.30 14.36 -11.24
CA GLY A 39 5.99 14.02 -11.77
C GLY A 39 6.01 13.55 -13.24
N LEU A 40 7.18 13.15 -13.76
CA LEU A 40 7.38 12.68 -15.14
C LEU A 40 7.22 11.16 -15.30
N ALA A 41 7.20 10.43 -14.19
CA ALA A 41 6.92 8.99 -14.15
C ALA A 41 5.95 8.69 -13.02
N GLN A 42 5.08 7.71 -13.26
CA GLN A 42 4.13 7.23 -12.24
C GLN A 42 4.68 5.96 -11.59
N PRO A 43 4.90 5.97 -10.26
CA PRO A 43 5.33 4.78 -9.56
C PRO A 43 4.19 3.78 -9.38
N SER A 44 4.50 2.49 -9.49
CA SER A 44 3.58 1.42 -9.12
C SER A 44 3.40 1.36 -7.60
N VAL A 45 2.38 0.61 -7.13
CA VAL A 45 2.17 0.35 -5.69
C VAL A 45 3.43 -0.25 -5.06
N SER A 46 4.07 -1.21 -5.74
CA SER A 46 5.31 -1.83 -5.26
C SER A 46 6.44 -0.82 -5.12
N SER A 47 6.61 0.10 -6.08
CA SER A 47 7.61 1.17 -6.00
C SER A 47 7.32 2.14 -4.86
N LEU A 48 6.04 2.52 -4.66
CA LEU A 48 5.65 3.40 -3.56
C LEU A 48 5.88 2.76 -2.19
N LYS A 49 5.58 1.47 -2.04
CA LYS A 49 5.87 0.74 -0.80
C LYS A 49 7.36 0.72 -0.48
N LYS A 50 8.23 0.45 -1.46
CA LYS A 50 9.68 0.50 -1.30
C LYS A 50 10.16 1.89 -0.85
N ILE A 51 9.64 2.95 -1.46
CA ILE A 51 9.99 4.34 -1.13
C ILE A 51 9.51 4.70 0.28
N ALA A 52 8.23 4.44 0.59
CA ALA A 52 7.63 4.74 1.89
C ALA A 52 8.34 4.00 3.03
N GLN A 53 8.70 2.73 2.81
CA GLN A 53 9.45 1.92 3.75
C GLN A 53 10.82 2.53 4.10
N GLU A 54 11.54 3.06 3.11
CA GLU A 54 12.83 3.72 3.34
C GLU A 54 12.70 5.04 4.12
N PHE A 55 11.56 5.68 4.03
CA PHE A 55 11.25 6.89 4.81
C PHE A 55 10.65 6.56 6.19
N GLY A 56 10.29 5.31 6.47
CA GLY A 56 9.63 4.90 7.70
C GLY A 56 8.20 5.44 7.84
N ILE A 57 7.51 5.68 6.72
CA ILE A 57 6.14 6.18 6.66
C ILE A 57 5.22 5.21 5.90
N SER A 58 3.91 5.39 6.00
CA SER A 58 2.96 4.64 5.18
C SER A 58 2.88 5.17 3.74
N VAL A 59 2.38 4.35 2.81
CA VAL A 59 2.13 4.81 1.44
C VAL A 59 1.12 5.96 1.42
N VAL A 60 0.12 5.92 2.31
CA VAL A 60 -0.91 6.95 2.42
C VAL A 60 -0.31 8.31 2.80
N ASP A 61 0.74 8.32 3.64
CA ASP A 61 1.42 9.55 4.05
C ASP A 61 2.12 10.25 2.88
N LEU A 62 2.50 9.51 1.83
CA LEU A 62 3.09 10.08 0.62
C LEU A 62 2.09 10.93 -0.19
N PHE A 63 0.79 10.74 0.00
CA PHE A 63 -0.24 11.48 -0.75
C PHE A 63 -0.69 12.77 -0.09
N GLY A 64 -0.05 13.17 1.04
CA GLY A 64 -0.28 14.47 1.64
C GLY A 64 -1.77 14.74 1.88
N ASN A 65 -2.49 13.83 2.50
CA ASN A 65 -3.77 14.19 3.06
C ASN A 65 -3.49 15.24 4.12
N GLU A 66 -3.68 16.54 3.77
CA GLU A 66 -3.73 17.56 4.78
C GLU A 66 -4.64 17.06 5.89
N PRO A 67 -4.19 17.07 7.13
CA PRO A 67 -5.03 16.65 8.22
C PRO A 67 -6.18 17.64 8.30
N ASP A 68 -7.33 17.28 7.80
CA ASP A 68 -8.56 17.74 8.41
C ASP A 68 -8.33 17.49 9.90
N GLN A 69 -8.20 18.56 10.70
CA GLN A 69 -7.68 18.50 12.09
C GLN A 69 -8.50 17.57 13.01
N LYS A 70 -9.54 16.92 12.49
CA LYS A 70 -10.38 15.91 13.15
C LYS A 70 -10.18 14.48 12.66
N ASN A 71 -9.39 14.23 11.59
CA ASN A 71 -9.19 12.91 11.02
C ASN A 71 -7.71 12.63 10.69
N ARG A 72 -6.80 12.95 11.59
CA ARG A 72 -5.41 12.48 11.48
C ARG A 72 -5.43 10.95 11.40
N LEU A 73 -5.09 10.38 10.26
CA LEU A 73 -4.35 9.13 10.24
C LEU A 73 -3.16 9.38 11.16
N GLY A 74 -3.17 8.72 12.33
CA GLY A 74 -2.10 8.90 13.30
C GLY A 74 -0.77 8.84 12.57
N SER A 75 0.10 9.78 12.93
CA SER A 75 1.51 9.79 12.54
C SER A 75 1.99 8.36 12.37
N SER A 76 2.78 8.12 11.32
CA SER A 76 3.44 6.82 11.06
C SER A 76 3.63 6.07 12.35
N PRO A 77 3.31 4.78 12.44
CA PRO A 77 3.56 4.05 13.65
C PRO A 77 5.03 4.29 13.98
N ASN A 78 5.29 5.23 14.90
CA ASN A 78 6.58 5.30 15.54
C ASN A 78 6.71 3.93 16.19
N PHE A 79 7.51 3.05 15.58
CA PHE A 79 7.95 1.80 16.18
C PHE A 79 8.80 2.06 17.42
N ASN A 80 8.62 3.20 18.07
CA ASN A 80 9.13 3.52 19.36
C ASN A 80 8.30 2.79 20.41
N GLN A 81 8.83 1.66 20.82
CA GLN A 81 8.77 1.03 22.16
C GLN A 81 7.42 0.81 22.86
N ASN A 82 6.28 1.34 22.41
CA ASN A 82 5.01 1.27 23.15
C ASN A 82 3.93 0.39 22.48
N GLY A 83 4.25 -0.40 21.46
CA GLY A 83 3.29 -1.30 20.81
C GLY A 83 2.10 -0.58 20.14
N PRO A 84 1.18 -1.33 19.49
CA PRO A 84 -0.01 -0.76 18.86
C PRO A 84 -0.92 -0.12 19.91
N SER A 85 -1.45 1.05 19.60
CA SER A 85 -2.40 1.74 20.46
C SER A 85 -3.73 0.98 20.51
N TYR A 86 -4.11 0.51 21.67
CA TYR A 86 -5.44 -0.02 21.91
C TYR A 86 -6.39 1.12 22.22
N VAL A 87 -7.45 1.28 21.43
CA VAL A 87 -8.57 2.14 21.79
C VAL A 87 -9.61 1.28 22.47
N GLU A 88 -9.95 1.62 23.69
CA GLU A 88 -11.03 0.96 24.39
C GLU A 88 -12.37 1.24 23.71
N GLY A 89 -13.17 0.20 23.50
CA GLY A 89 -14.52 0.29 22.98
C GLY A 89 -14.67 -0.01 21.48
N LEU A 90 -15.92 -0.03 21.05
CA LEU A 90 -16.33 -0.32 19.68
C LEU A 90 -15.99 0.85 18.74
N GLN A 91 -15.24 0.58 17.68
CA GLN A 91 -14.98 1.52 16.59
C GLN A 91 -15.80 1.11 15.36
N VAL A 92 -16.51 2.07 14.77
CA VAL A 92 -17.31 1.83 13.56
C VAL A 92 -16.81 2.70 12.43
N VAL A 93 -16.34 2.07 11.36
CA VAL A 93 -15.99 2.75 10.10
C VAL A 93 -17.19 2.66 9.17
N ARG A 94 -17.87 3.79 8.94
CA ARG A 94 -19.03 3.84 8.04
C ARG A 94 -18.59 3.77 6.58
N ALA A 95 -19.33 3.06 5.74
CA ALA A 95 -18.98 2.83 4.33
C ALA A 95 -18.76 4.15 3.56
N ASN A 96 -19.55 5.18 3.82
CA ASN A 96 -19.43 6.50 3.19
C ASN A 96 -18.40 7.43 3.85
N ARG A 97 -17.62 6.94 4.80
CA ARG A 97 -16.57 7.69 5.52
C ARG A 97 -15.25 6.93 5.57
N ARG A 98 -15.09 5.90 4.73
CA ARG A 98 -13.82 5.19 4.59
C ARG A 98 -12.76 6.12 4.05
N LYS A 99 -11.55 5.97 4.53
CA LYS A 99 -10.39 6.59 3.90
C LYS A 99 -10.07 5.80 2.65
N SER A 100 -10.10 6.48 1.52
CA SER A 100 -9.89 5.87 0.21
C SER A 100 -8.63 6.44 -0.44
N LEU A 101 -7.88 5.57 -1.09
CA LEU A 101 -6.73 5.92 -1.89
C LEU A 101 -6.90 5.35 -3.29
N THR A 102 -6.70 6.19 -4.29
CA THR A 102 -6.51 5.75 -5.68
C THR A 102 -5.21 6.35 -6.18
N LEU A 103 -4.31 5.50 -6.66
CA LEU A 103 -3.03 5.98 -7.16
C LEU A 103 -3.21 6.67 -8.52
N PRO A 104 -2.51 7.78 -8.79
CA PRO A 104 -2.53 8.42 -10.10
C PRO A 104 -2.19 7.42 -11.21
N GLY A 105 -2.99 7.39 -12.27
CA GLY A 105 -2.79 6.48 -13.41
C GLY A 105 -3.13 5.01 -13.16
N SER A 106 -3.49 4.63 -11.95
CA SER A 106 -4.01 3.31 -11.62
C SER A 106 -5.53 3.32 -11.54
N ARG A 107 -6.14 2.24 -11.97
CA ARG A 107 -7.58 1.98 -11.80
C ARG A 107 -7.82 0.99 -10.66
N VAL A 108 -6.95 1.04 -9.66
CA VAL A 108 -7.09 0.30 -8.39
C VAL A 108 -7.42 1.28 -7.29
N SER A 109 -8.50 1.03 -6.57
CA SER A 109 -8.85 1.80 -5.38
C SER A 109 -8.71 0.95 -4.12
N TYR A 110 -8.31 1.60 -3.04
CA TYR A 110 -8.11 1.00 -1.72
C TYR A 110 -8.92 1.77 -0.70
N ASP A 111 -9.85 1.10 -0.04
CA ASP A 111 -10.65 1.65 1.06
C ASP A 111 -10.20 1.03 2.37
N LEU A 112 -9.73 1.83 3.31
CA LEU A 112 -9.38 1.35 4.64
C LEU A 112 -10.65 1.01 5.43
N LEU A 113 -10.76 -0.23 5.88
CA LEU A 113 -11.90 -0.73 6.68
C LEU A 113 -11.63 -0.64 8.17
N THR A 114 -10.37 -0.52 8.59
CA THR A 114 -9.97 -0.21 9.98
C THR A 114 -9.96 1.30 10.19
N PRO A 115 -10.17 1.80 11.43
CA PRO A 115 -10.25 3.24 11.71
C PRO A 115 -8.99 4.02 11.28
N ASP A 116 -7.83 3.40 11.46
CA ASP A 116 -6.51 3.93 11.15
C ASP A 116 -5.49 2.80 11.01
N LEU A 117 -4.24 3.13 10.72
CA LEU A 117 -3.14 2.17 10.59
C LEU A 117 -2.36 1.94 11.91
N ASN A 118 -2.70 2.64 12.99
CA ASN A 118 -2.07 2.46 14.30
C ASN A 118 -2.78 1.35 15.10
N ARG A 119 -2.91 0.18 14.51
CA ARG A 119 -3.58 -1.01 15.05
C ARG A 119 -2.70 -2.24 14.85
N GLN A 120 -3.18 -3.40 15.31
CA GLN A 120 -2.54 -4.69 15.02
C GLN A 120 -2.91 -5.23 13.64
N LEU A 121 -4.10 -4.87 13.16
CA LEU A 121 -4.60 -5.29 11.86
C LEU A 121 -4.82 -4.08 10.97
N GLU A 122 -4.44 -4.21 9.73
CA GLU A 122 -4.90 -3.41 8.62
C GLU A 122 -5.89 -4.24 7.80
N VAL A 123 -7.07 -3.69 7.57
CA VAL A 123 -8.07 -4.33 6.72
C VAL A 123 -8.46 -3.35 5.62
N MET A 124 -8.28 -3.78 4.38
CA MET A 124 -8.59 -2.99 3.19
C MET A 124 -9.60 -3.71 2.30
N TYR A 125 -10.50 -2.95 1.72
CA TYR A 125 -11.26 -3.36 0.55
C TYR A 125 -10.55 -2.80 -0.68
N MET A 126 -10.20 -3.67 -1.60
CA MET A 126 -9.52 -3.30 -2.85
C MET A 126 -10.44 -3.60 -4.03
N ARG A 127 -10.62 -2.62 -4.90
CA ARG A 127 -11.29 -2.76 -6.18
C ARG A 127 -10.27 -2.58 -7.30
N ILE A 128 -10.20 -3.56 -8.17
CA ILE A 128 -9.24 -3.65 -9.27
C ILE A 128 -10.01 -3.68 -10.57
N GLU A 129 -9.77 -2.72 -11.46
CA GLU A 129 -10.37 -2.76 -12.79
C GLU A 129 -9.65 -3.78 -13.69
N PRO A 130 -10.32 -4.30 -14.73
CA PRO A 130 -9.74 -5.31 -15.60
C PRO A 130 -8.40 -4.89 -16.21
N GLY A 131 -7.45 -5.83 -16.22
CA GLY A 131 -6.12 -5.63 -16.79
C GLY A 131 -5.10 -4.97 -15.86
N GLU A 132 -5.51 -4.51 -14.69
CA GLU A 132 -4.59 -3.95 -13.68
C GLU A 132 -3.73 -5.05 -13.03
N HIS A 133 -2.55 -4.64 -12.55
CA HIS A 133 -1.59 -5.50 -11.88
C HIS A 133 -0.82 -4.75 -10.79
N SER A 134 -0.16 -5.48 -9.90
CA SER A 134 0.58 -4.90 -8.77
C SER A 134 1.86 -4.14 -9.15
N GLY A 135 2.30 -4.23 -10.39
CA GLY A 135 3.55 -3.69 -10.92
C GLY A 135 4.38 -4.78 -11.58
N GLU A 136 5.44 -4.39 -12.28
CA GLU A 136 6.35 -5.32 -12.96
C GLU A 136 7.16 -6.16 -11.97
N GLU A 137 7.56 -5.55 -10.85
CA GLU A 137 8.30 -6.24 -9.80
C GLU A 137 7.39 -6.73 -8.69
N PRO A 138 7.66 -7.93 -8.13
CA PRO A 138 6.94 -8.41 -6.96
C PRO A 138 7.06 -7.46 -5.77
N MET A 139 5.99 -7.34 -5.01
CA MET A 139 5.99 -6.65 -3.72
C MET A 139 6.65 -7.55 -2.68
N VAL A 140 7.40 -6.93 -1.76
CA VAL A 140 7.94 -7.57 -0.56
C VAL A 140 7.61 -6.66 0.60
N ASP A 141 6.87 -7.15 1.57
CA ASP A 141 6.56 -6.40 2.79
C ASP A 141 7.48 -6.82 3.94
N LEU A 142 7.42 -6.09 5.04
CA LEU A 142 8.10 -6.47 6.28
C LEU A 142 7.49 -7.76 6.84
N PRO A 143 8.23 -8.47 7.73
CA PRO A 143 7.70 -9.68 8.35
C PRO A 143 6.33 -9.47 8.97
N GLY A 144 5.43 -10.40 8.68
CA GLY A 144 4.03 -10.37 9.08
C GLY A 144 3.22 -11.36 8.27
N GLU A 145 1.94 -11.23 8.32
CA GLU A 145 1.00 -12.15 7.68
C GLU A 145 0.02 -11.39 6.79
N LYS A 146 -0.35 -12.02 5.69
CA LYS A 146 -1.37 -11.54 4.77
C LYS A 146 -2.44 -12.58 4.56
N PHE A 147 -3.68 -12.12 4.59
CA PHE A 147 -4.86 -12.88 4.20
C PHE A 147 -5.63 -12.09 3.14
N GLY A 148 -6.11 -12.75 2.11
CA GLY A 148 -6.96 -12.18 1.08
C GLY A 148 -8.22 -13.01 0.89
N LEU A 149 -9.37 -12.35 0.71
CA LEU A 149 -10.63 -12.99 0.33
C LEU A 149 -11.17 -12.30 -0.92
N VAL A 150 -11.30 -13.05 -2.01
CA VAL A 150 -11.88 -12.54 -3.26
C VAL A 150 -13.40 -12.56 -3.15
N LEU A 151 -14.01 -11.38 -3.21
CA LEU A 151 -15.48 -11.22 -3.17
C LEU A 151 -16.10 -11.30 -4.55
N LYS A 152 -15.37 -10.81 -5.57
CA LYS A 152 -15.83 -10.76 -6.96
C LYS A 152 -14.67 -10.85 -7.94
N GLY A 153 -14.93 -11.42 -9.13
CA GLY A 153 -13.96 -11.53 -10.21
C GLY A 153 -12.92 -12.61 -10.00
N SER A 154 -11.81 -12.51 -10.72
CA SER A 154 -10.71 -13.46 -10.65
C SER A 154 -9.36 -12.78 -10.91
N LEU A 155 -8.33 -13.27 -10.27
CA LEU A 155 -6.96 -12.76 -10.43
C LEU A 155 -5.97 -13.92 -10.46
N GLU A 156 -4.88 -13.73 -11.16
CA GLU A 156 -3.67 -14.51 -11.01
C GLU A 156 -2.88 -13.95 -9.84
N PHE A 157 -2.51 -14.81 -8.92
CA PHE A 157 -1.72 -14.43 -7.75
C PHE A 157 -0.46 -15.27 -7.67
N ARG A 158 0.68 -14.61 -7.44
CA ARG A 158 1.99 -15.24 -7.32
C ARG A 158 2.59 -14.97 -5.96
N VAL A 159 3.13 -16.01 -5.31
CA VAL A 159 3.96 -15.92 -4.11
C VAL A 159 5.21 -16.73 -4.34
N GLY A 160 6.37 -16.10 -4.32
CA GLY A 160 7.61 -16.74 -4.78
C GLY A 160 7.47 -17.25 -6.20
N ASP A 161 7.68 -18.56 -6.38
CA ASP A 161 7.55 -19.26 -7.68
C ASP A 161 6.15 -19.87 -7.90
N GLU A 162 5.30 -19.87 -6.87
CA GLU A 162 3.95 -20.42 -6.97
C GLU A 162 2.99 -19.42 -7.61
N VAL A 163 2.25 -19.88 -8.61
CA VAL A 163 1.22 -19.10 -9.31
C VAL A 163 -0.12 -19.81 -9.22
N GLN A 164 -1.15 -19.12 -8.78
CA GLN A 164 -2.49 -19.64 -8.64
C GLN A 164 -3.53 -18.70 -9.27
N GLN A 165 -4.57 -19.29 -9.86
CA GLN A 165 -5.78 -18.56 -10.26
C GLN A 165 -6.76 -18.55 -9.09
N ILE A 166 -7.07 -17.36 -8.60
CA ILE A 166 -7.95 -17.14 -7.46
C ILE A 166 -9.23 -16.47 -7.96
N LYS A 167 -10.37 -16.95 -7.55
CA LYS A 167 -11.70 -16.47 -7.97
C LYS A 167 -12.61 -16.14 -6.80
N ALA A 168 -13.72 -15.55 -7.08
CA ALA A 168 -14.72 -15.19 -6.06
C ALA A 168 -15.05 -16.39 -5.14
N GLY A 169 -14.97 -16.15 -3.84
CA GLY A 169 -15.11 -17.13 -2.77
C GLY A 169 -13.82 -17.78 -2.30
N ASP A 170 -12.73 -17.70 -3.09
CA ASP A 170 -11.45 -18.23 -2.67
C ASP A 170 -10.74 -17.28 -1.69
N SER A 171 -9.96 -17.86 -0.79
CA SER A 171 -9.08 -17.12 0.11
C SER A 171 -7.63 -17.56 -0.05
N ILE A 172 -6.71 -16.65 0.21
CA ILE A 172 -5.27 -16.87 0.21
C ILE A 172 -4.66 -16.41 1.52
N TYR A 173 -3.61 -17.07 1.94
CA TYR A 173 -2.85 -16.73 3.13
C TYR A 173 -1.37 -16.99 2.88
N PHE A 174 -0.51 -16.06 3.27
CA PHE A 174 0.93 -16.21 3.11
C PHE A 174 1.72 -15.25 4.02
N PRO A 175 2.98 -15.58 4.37
CA PRO A 175 3.89 -14.67 5.06
C PRO A 175 4.20 -13.43 4.20
N ALA A 176 3.99 -12.23 4.74
CA ALA A 176 4.05 -10.98 4.00
C ALA A 176 5.43 -10.67 3.39
N HIS A 177 6.50 -11.21 3.97
CA HIS A 177 7.87 -11.02 3.48
C HIS A 177 8.20 -11.83 2.22
N LEU A 178 7.34 -12.76 1.80
CA LEU A 178 7.55 -13.47 0.54
C LEU A 178 7.26 -12.56 -0.65
N PRO A 179 8.09 -12.59 -1.70
CA PRO A 179 7.82 -11.86 -2.93
C PRO A 179 6.48 -12.26 -3.52
N HIS A 180 5.60 -11.29 -3.76
CA HIS A 180 4.26 -11.58 -4.25
C HIS A 180 3.78 -10.53 -5.26
N ALA A 181 2.93 -10.97 -6.17
CA ALA A 181 2.34 -10.13 -7.20
C ALA A 181 0.94 -10.62 -7.56
N TRP A 182 0.12 -9.74 -8.09
CA TRP A 182 -1.19 -10.09 -8.63
C TRP A 182 -1.42 -9.42 -9.98
N ARG A 183 -2.26 -10.05 -10.79
CA ARG A 183 -2.75 -9.54 -12.07
C ARG A 183 -4.24 -9.86 -12.20
N GLY A 184 -5.03 -8.86 -12.52
CA GLY A 184 -6.46 -9.04 -12.83
C GLY A 184 -6.64 -9.89 -14.08
N THR A 185 -7.41 -10.98 -13.96
CA THR A 185 -7.77 -11.85 -15.08
C THR A 185 -9.28 -11.78 -15.29
N GLY A 186 -9.73 -11.74 -16.50
CA GLY A 186 -11.16 -11.60 -16.79
C GLY A 186 -11.54 -10.19 -17.24
N LYS A 187 -12.86 -9.98 -17.40
CA LYS A 187 -13.43 -8.76 -17.98
C LYS A 187 -14.21 -7.91 -16.99
N GLU A 188 -14.37 -8.40 -15.78
CA GLU A 188 -15.12 -7.73 -14.72
C GLU A 188 -14.18 -7.16 -13.68
N PRO A 189 -14.57 -6.08 -12.98
CA PRO A 189 -13.86 -5.59 -11.82
C PRO A 189 -13.73 -6.67 -10.74
N ILE A 190 -12.59 -6.67 -10.06
CA ILE A 190 -12.26 -7.61 -9.00
C ILE A 190 -12.42 -6.88 -7.67
N GLU A 191 -13.00 -7.54 -6.68
CA GLU A 191 -13.17 -7.01 -5.34
C GLU A 191 -12.52 -7.98 -4.35
N VAL A 192 -11.62 -7.47 -3.51
CA VAL A 192 -10.84 -8.27 -2.56
C VAL A 192 -10.83 -7.57 -1.21
N ILE A 193 -11.02 -8.34 -0.13
CA ILE A 193 -10.67 -7.92 1.22
C ILE A 193 -9.25 -8.40 1.51
N TRP A 194 -8.38 -7.48 1.90
CA TRP A 194 -7.06 -7.78 2.41
C TRP A 194 -6.97 -7.53 3.90
N VAL A 195 -6.37 -8.45 4.62
CA VAL A 195 -6.00 -8.32 6.03
C VAL A 195 -4.48 -8.46 6.14
N LEU A 196 -3.86 -7.50 6.78
CA LEU A 196 -2.41 -7.47 6.99
C LEU A 196 -2.10 -7.25 8.48
N THR A 197 -1.09 -7.94 8.96
CA THR A 197 -0.54 -7.71 10.29
C THR A 197 0.99 -7.82 10.25
N PRO A 198 1.72 -6.83 10.80
CA PRO A 198 1.23 -5.51 11.21
C PRO A 198 0.85 -4.62 10.02
N PRO A 199 0.08 -3.53 10.25
CA PRO A 199 -0.28 -2.55 9.21
C PRO A 199 0.93 -1.96 8.47
N ARG A 200 0.80 -1.77 7.14
CA ARG A 200 1.94 -1.36 6.27
C ARG A 200 1.56 -0.57 5.02
N PHE A 201 0.29 -0.26 4.83
CA PHE A 201 -0.15 0.46 3.61
C PHE A 201 0.15 1.96 3.61
#